data_5776daf26070e1ce2f8660429f50da0c
#
_entry.id   5776daf26070e1ce2f8660429f50da0c
#
_cell.length_a   1.000
_cell.length_b   1.000
_cell.length_c   1.000
_cell.angle_alpha   90.00
_cell.angle_beta   90.00
_cell.angle_gamma   90.00
#
_symmetry.space_group_name_H-M   'P 1'
#
loop_
_entity.id
_entity.type
_entity.pdbx_description
1 polymer ?
#
loop_
_entity_poly.entity_id
_entity_poly.type
_entity_poly.pdbx_seq_one_letter_code
_entity_poly.pdbx_strand_id
1 'polypeptide(L)'
;MDSNTSSIQTPARAQSPRPSKIKDPYFPAHPKAITINPSHPHHQTFIIIHGRGSFPEKFAPPLLHTTTTKSQTLQTAFPHAKLIFPTASRTRATIYKRSFTHQWFDCWHLHDYTKRQDLMCEGLKQSCAYIHFLLQREIEIVGARNVLLWGMSQGCATGLAAVLTWDGEPFAGVVGMCGWLPFGNSVEEMVGGGGWGE
;
A
#
# COMPACT_ATOMS: atom_id res chain seq x y z
N MET A 1 -6.05 -63.18 -0.98
CA MET A 1 -5.77 -62.16 -2.02
C MET A 1 -6.52 -60.90 -1.57
N ASP A 2 -5.90 -60.10 -0.72
CA ASP A 2 -6.51 -58.90 -0.16
C ASP A 2 -6.07 -57.71 -0.97
N SER A 3 -6.98 -57.13 -1.75
CA SER A 3 -6.77 -55.92 -2.53
C SER A 3 -6.95 -54.71 -1.66
N ASN A 4 -5.85 -54.14 -1.20
CA ASN A 4 -5.80 -52.89 -0.40
C ASN A 4 -5.92 -51.69 -1.34
N THR A 5 -7.12 -51.16 -1.54
CA THR A 5 -7.38 -49.95 -2.30
C THR A 5 -7.08 -48.73 -1.41
N SER A 6 -5.88 -48.20 -1.51
CA SER A 6 -5.48 -46.94 -0.89
C SER A 6 -6.25 -45.78 -1.55
N SER A 7 -7.20 -45.20 -0.85
CA SER A 7 -7.92 -43.99 -1.25
C SER A 7 -6.98 -42.77 -1.08
N ILE A 8 -6.52 -42.20 -2.20
CA ILE A 8 -5.77 -40.95 -2.24
C ILE A 8 -6.74 -39.80 -1.84
N GLN A 9 -6.60 -39.29 -0.63
CA GLN A 9 -7.30 -38.09 -0.20
C GLN A 9 -6.69 -36.89 -0.94
N THR A 10 -7.51 -36.26 -1.78
CA THR A 10 -7.17 -34.98 -2.40
C THR A 10 -6.99 -33.92 -1.31
N PRO A 11 -5.86 -33.20 -1.25
CA PRO A 11 -5.66 -32.16 -0.24
C PRO A 11 -6.72 -31.07 -0.39
N ALA A 12 -7.36 -30.69 0.72
CA ALA A 12 -8.35 -29.62 0.76
C ALA A 12 -7.74 -28.33 0.20
N ARG A 13 -8.39 -27.77 -0.82
CA ARG A 13 -7.97 -26.52 -1.46
C ARG A 13 -7.93 -25.41 -0.40
N ALA A 14 -6.75 -24.92 -0.07
CA ALA A 14 -6.56 -23.83 0.86
C ALA A 14 -7.43 -22.63 0.42
N GLN A 15 -8.32 -22.19 1.30
CA GLN A 15 -9.17 -21.05 1.00
C GLN A 15 -8.30 -19.79 0.89
N SER A 16 -8.49 -19.01 -0.19
CA SER A 16 -7.81 -17.73 -0.35
C SER A 16 -8.18 -16.80 0.83
N PRO A 17 -7.22 -16.02 1.35
CA PRO A 17 -7.48 -15.11 2.44
C PRO A 17 -8.59 -14.10 2.07
N ARG A 18 -9.38 -13.69 3.05
CA ARG A 18 -10.45 -12.70 2.87
C ARG A 18 -10.03 -11.38 3.51
N PRO A 19 -10.38 -10.24 2.90
CA PRO A 19 -10.10 -8.93 3.50
C PRO A 19 -10.87 -8.73 4.79
N SER A 20 -10.29 -7.95 5.72
CA SER A 20 -10.92 -7.57 6.97
C SER A 20 -12.25 -6.84 6.74
N LYS A 21 -13.27 -7.17 7.51
CA LYS A 21 -14.56 -6.46 7.55
C LYS A 21 -14.56 -5.31 8.57
N ILE A 22 -13.58 -5.27 9.46
CA ILE A 22 -13.45 -4.23 10.49
C ILE A 22 -13.01 -2.94 9.81
N LYS A 23 -13.74 -1.85 10.07
CA LYS A 23 -13.45 -0.52 9.51
C LYS A 23 -12.48 0.24 10.39
N ASP A 24 -11.70 1.14 9.75
CA ASP A 24 -10.93 2.12 10.49
C ASP A 24 -11.88 3.13 11.14
N PRO A 25 -11.73 3.45 12.44
CA PRO A 25 -12.63 4.35 13.14
C PRO A 25 -12.57 5.79 12.65
N TYR A 26 -11.44 6.24 12.15
CA TYR A 26 -11.23 7.61 11.63
C TYR A 26 -11.48 7.72 10.13
N PHE A 27 -11.28 6.62 9.40
CA PHE A 27 -11.48 6.53 7.96
C PHE A 27 -12.42 5.38 7.59
N PRO A 28 -13.73 5.52 7.83
CA PRO A 28 -14.69 4.41 7.68
C PRO A 28 -14.82 3.88 6.23
N ALA A 29 -14.31 4.61 5.24
CA ALA A 29 -14.20 4.13 3.86
C ALA A 29 -13.13 3.03 3.71
N HIS A 30 -12.16 2.97 4.63
CA HIS A 30 -11.08 1.99 4.64
C HIS A 30 -11.34 0.89 5.68
N PRO A 31 -11.07 -0.38 5.35
CA PRO A 31 -10.96 -1.42 6.38
C PRO A 31 -9.78 -1.12 7.30
N LYS A 32 -9.84 -1.63 8.53
CA LYS A 32 -8.74 -1.47 9.49
C LYS A 32 -7.44 -2.05 8.94
N ALA A 33 -6.35 -1.30 9.09
CA ALA A 33 -5.01 -1.74 8.72
C ALA A 33 -4.58 -2.97 9.53
N ILE A 34 -3.82 -3.89 8.92
CA ILE A 34 -3.09 -4.92 9.64
C ILE A 34 -1.79 -4.31 10.16
N THR A 35 -1.52 -4.57 11.45
CA THR A 35 -0.29 -4.12 12.09
C THR A 35 0.48 -5.31 12.63
N ILE A 36 1.78 -5.37 12.35
CA ILE A 36 2.71 -6.33 12.90
C ILE A 36 3.64 -5.56 13.82
N ASN A 37 3.61 -5.94 15.10
CA ASN A 37 4.45 -5.31 16.09
C ASN A 37 5.92 -5.74 15.91
N PRO A 38 6.88 -4.87 16.25
CA PRO A 38 8.29 -5.21 16.25
C PRO A 38 8.60 -6.27 17.32
N SER A 39 9.65 -7.06 17.12
CA SER A 39 10.14 -8.04 18.09
C SER A 39 10.99 -7.43 19.21
N HIS A 40 11.46 -6.19 19.03
CA HIS A 40 12.23 -5.38 19.96
C HIS A 40 11.50 -4.07 20.25
N PRO A 41 11.98 -3.20 21.16
CA PRO A 41 11.36 -1.90 21.41
C PRO A 41 11.11 -1.13 20.11
N HIS A 42 9.93 -0.53 19.99
CA HIS A 42 9.47 0.16 18.78
C HIS A 42 10.24 1.46 18.56
N HIS A 43 11.05 1.53 17.52
CA HIS A 43 11.86 2.67 17.13
C HIS A 43 11.65 3.11 15.68
N GLN A 44 11.02 2.27 14.87
CA GLN A 44 10.79 2.54 13.43
C GLN A 44 9.39 2.11 13.03
N THR A 45 8.81 2.76 12.02
CA THR A 45 7.54 2.32 11.42
C THR A 45 7.66 2.30 9.90
N PHE A 46 7.21 1.20 9.29
CA PHE A 46 7.07 1.07 7.85
C PHE A 46 5.57 0.99 7.51
N ILE A 47 5.07 1.94 6.74
CA ILE A 47 3.70 1.94 6.21
C ILE A 47 3.78 1.38 4.79
N ILE A 48 3.22 0.18 4.57
CA ILE A 48 3.43 -0.61 3.36
C ILE A 48 2.12 -0.76 2.59
N ILE A 49 2.03 -0.06 1.46
CA ILE A 49 0.82 0.15 0.67
C ILE A 49 0.75 -0.85 -0.47
N HIS A 50 -0.30 -1.68 -0.49
CA HIS A 50 -0.51 -2.71 -1.52
C HIS A 50 -0.97 -2.13 -2.87
N GLY A 51 -0.83 -2.92 -3.93
CA GLY A 51 -1.34 -2.59 -5.27
C GLY A 51 -2.86 -2.79 -5.40
N ARG A 52 -3.43 -2.32 -6.52
CA ARG A 52 -4.85 -2.50 -6.85
C ARG A 52 -5.26 -3.97 -6.84
N GLY A 53 -6.47 -4.25 -6.35
CA GLY A 53 -7.03 -5.60 -6.29
C GLY A 53 -6.40 -6.49 -5.23
N SER A 54 -5.44 -5.98 -4.47
CA SER A 54 -4.86 -6.65 -3.32
C SER A 54 -5.44 -6.12 -2.02
N PHE A 55 -5.05 -6.70 -0.91
CA PHE A 55 -5.39 -6.31 0.46
C PHE A 55 -4.38 -6.95 1.42
N PRO A 56 -4.23 -6.46 2.65
CA PRO A 56 -3.14 -6.87 3.55
C PRO A 56 -3.01 -8.38 3.76
N GLU A 57 -4.13 -9.10 3.95
CA GLU A 57 -4.11 -10.54 4.22
C GLU A 57 -3.56 -11.36 3.03
N LYS A 58 -3.62 -10.81 1.81
CA LYS A 58 -3.04 -11.41 0.60
C LYS A 58 -1.63 -10.88 0.33
N PHE A 59 -1.38 -9.61 0.62
CA PHE A 59 -0.16 -8.90 0.25
C PHE A 59 0.98 -9.09 1.25
N ALA A 60 0.68 -9.04 2.56
CA ALA A 60 1.71 -9.08 3.60
C ALA A 60 2.43 -10.44 3.67
N PRO A 61 1.77 -11.63 3.63
CA PRO A 61 2.46 -12.89 3.83
C PRO A 61 3.62 -13.15 2.84
N PRO A 62 3.47 -13.00 1.51
CA PRO A 62 4.60 -13.17 0.61
C PRO A 62 5.77 -12.23 0.91
N LEU A 63 5.49 -10.97 1.23
CA LEU A 63 6.52 -9.98 1.58
C LEU A 63 7.27 -10.35 2.85
N LEU A 64 6.55 -10.81 3.87
CA LEU A 64 7.12 -11.20 5.17
C LEU A 64 7.93 -12.50 5.10
N HIS A 65 7.61 -13.40 4.17
CA HIS A 65 8.35 -14.63 3.97
C HIS A 65 9.54 -14.48 3.00
N THR A 66 9.61 -13.37 2.27
CA THR A 66 10.76 -13.09 1.39
C THR A 66 12.01 -12.87 2.23
N THR A 67 13.10 -13.54 1.84
CA THR A 67 14.40 -13.40 2.50
C THR A 67 15.41 -12.71 1.60
N THR A 68 16.32 -11.97 2.22
CA THR A 68 17.50 -11.41 1.57
C THR A 68 18.52 -12.51 1.27
N THR A 69 19.58 -12.18 0.53
CA THR A 69 20.75 -13.08 0.32
C THR A 69 21.44 -13.50 1.62
N LYS A 70 21.21 -12.77 2.72
CA LYS A 70 21.68 -13.10 4.07
C LYS A 70 20.65 -13.90 4.88
N SER A 71 19.65 -14.49 4.23
CA SER A 71 18.56 -15.25 4.86
C SER A 71 17.76 -14.47 5.92
N GLN A 72 17.72 -13.14 5.81
CA GLN A 72 16.96 -12.28 6.71
C GLN A 72 15.60 -11.94 6.08
N THR A 73 14.53 -12.10 6.85
CA THR A 73 13.21 -11.55 6.54
C THR A 73 13.17 -10.05 6.84
N LEU A 74 12.12 -9.36 6.39
CA LEU A 74 11.91 -7.95 6.72
C LEU A 74 11.91 -7.73 8.25
N GLN A 75 11.25 -8.60 9.01
CA GLN A 75 11.18 -8.49 10.47
C GLN A 75 12.51 -8.77 11.17
N THR A 76 13.32 -9.70 10.66
CA THR A 76 14.63 -9.98 11.24
C THR A 76 15.69 -8.97 10.83
N ALA A 77 15.56 -8.34 9.67
CA ALA A 77 16.42 -7.24 9.23
C ALA A 77 16.13 -5.93 9.99
N PHE A 78 14.86 -5.72 10.38
CA PHE A 78 14.39 -4.52 11.08
C PHE A 78 13.61 -4.90 12.35
N PRO A 79 14.27 -5.44 13.38
CA PRO A 79 13.59 -5.99 14.57
C PRO A 79 12.87 -4.92 15.41
N HIS A 80 13.22 -3.65 15.24
CA HIS A 80 12.59 -2.49 15.89
C HIS A 80 11.46 -1.85 15.06
N ALA A 81 11.19 -2.37 13.84
CA ALA A 81 10.20 -1.79 12.95
C ALA A 81 8.80 -2.38 13.18
N LYS A 82 7.83 -1.50 13.44
CA LYS A 82 6.42 -1.79 13.32
C LYS A 82 6.02 -1.73 11.85
N LEU A 83 5.35 -2.77 11.36
CA LEU A 83 4.88 -2.84 9.98
C LEU A 83 3.38 -2.60 9.94
N ILE A 84 2.94 -1.60 9.18
CA ILE A 84 1.54 -1.25 9.02
C ILE A 84 1.16 -1.49 7.56
N PHE A 85 0.16 -2.32 7.34
CA PHE A 85 -0.41 -2.63 6.04
C PHE A 85 -1.82 -2.03 5.96
N PRO A 86 -1.97 -0.79 5.48
CA PRO A 86 -3.27 -0.17 5.28
C PRO A 86 -4.03 -0.88 4.17
N THR A 87 -5.37 -0.82 4.24
CA THR A 87 -6.26 -1.43 3.25
C THR A 87 -6.96 -0.35 2.43
N ALA A 88 -6.84 -0.45 1.11
CA ALA A 88 -7.58 0.42 0.20
C ALA A 88 -9.09 0.24 0.34
N SER A 89 -9.86 1.29 0.11
CA SER A 89 -11.32 1.24 0.03
C SER A 89 -11.77 0.25 -1.03
N ARG A 90 -12.91 -0.42 -0.78
CA ARG A 90 -13.52 -1.30 -1.76
C ARG A 90 -14.54 -0.52 -2.58
N THR A 91 -14.16 -0.15 -3.80
CA THR A 91 -14.95 0.68 -4.69
C THR A 91 -15.18 0.01 -6.05
N ARG A 92 -16.07 0.59 -6.87
CA ARG A 92 -16.30 0.12 -8.24
C ARG A 92 -15.16 0.60 -9.14
N ALA A 93 -14.47 -0.33 -9.80
CA ALA A 93 -13.38 -0.02 -10.71
C ALA A 93 -13.90 0.12 -12.15
N THR A 94 -13.70 1.27 -12.76
CA THR A 94 -14.13 1.57 -14.13
C THR A 94 -13.47 0.59 -15.11
N ILE A 95 -12.19 0.32 -14.98
CA ILE A 95 -11.44 -0.63 -15.83
C ILE A 95 -11.94 -2.08 -15.74
N TYR A 96 -12.63 -2.46 -14.67
CA TYR A 96 -13.19 -3.79 -14.45
C TYR A 96 -14.71 -3.80 -14.61
N LYS A 97 -15.23 -3.03 -15.58
CA LYS A 97 -16.68 -2.93 -15.86
C LYS A 97 -17.50 -2.65 -14.59
N ARG A 98 -16.97 -1.76 -13.71
CA ARG A 98 -17.56 -1.35 -12.43
C ARG A 98 -17.72 -2.49 -11.41
N SER A 99 -16.93 -3.56 -11.52
CA SER A 99 -16.81 -4.57 -10.48
C SER A 99 -16.15 -3.99 -9.22
N PHE A 100 -16.57 -4.47 -8.04
CA PHE A 100 -15.97 -4.05 -6.80
C PHE A 100 -14.57 -4.63 -6.61
N THR A 101 -13.60 -3.75 -6.30
CA THR A 101 -12.23 -4.13 -5.97
C THR A 101 -11.66 -3.21 -4.89
N HIS A 102 -10.62 -3.65 -4.21
CA HIS A 102 -9.81 -2.79 -3.36
C HIS A 102 -8.88 -1.97 -4.24
N GLN A 103 -9.06 -0.64 -4.23
CA GLN A 103 -8.23 0.29 -4.98
C GLN A 103 -8.10 1.63 -4.23
N TRP A 104 -6.96 2.28 -4.38
CA TRP A 104 -6.69 3.57 -3.77
C TRP A 104 -7.39 4.71 -4.50
N PHE A 105 -7.50 4.58 -5.81
CA PHE A 105 -8.25 5.48 -6.69
C PHE A 105 -8.74 4.74 -7.92
N ASP A 106 -9.77 5.25 -8.59
CA ASP A 106 -10.24 4.69 -9.86
C ASP A 106 -9.37 5.17 -11.03
N CYS A 107 -9.35 4.44 -12.13
CA CYS A 107 -8.69 4.87 -13.35
C CYS A 107 -9.40 4.31 -14.59
N TRP A 108 -9.16 4.95 -15.72
CA TRP A 108 -9.73 4.57 -17.00
C TRP A 108 -8.96 3.45 -17.68
N HIS A 109 -7.62 3.48 -17.60
CA HIS A 109 -6.75 2.56 -18.34
C HIS A 109 -5.58 2.08 -17.46
N LEU A 110 -5.07 0.85 -17.73
CA LEU A 110 -3.99 0.25 -16.93
C LEU A 110 -2.59 0.71 -17.34
N HIS A 111 -2.42 1.04 -18.62
CA HIS A 111 -1.10 1.38 -19.19
C HIS A 111 -1.00 2.82 -19.65
N ASP A 112 -2.12 3.53 -19.77
CA ASP A 112 -2.17 4.93 -20.13
C ASP A 112 -2.87 5.71 -19.02
N TYR A 113 -2.07 6.21 -18.12
CA TYR A 113 -2.52 6.93 -16.91
C TYR A 113 -2.87 8.38 -17.18
N THR A 114 -2.68 8.87 -18.43
CA THR A 114 -3.03 10.22 -18.84
C THR A 114 -4.51 10.37 -19.20
N LYS A 115 -5.17 9.23 -19.51
CA LYS A 115 -6.57 9.21 -19.88
C LYS A 115 -7.50 9.31 -18.69
N ARG A 116 -8.49 10.22 -18.78
CA ARG A 116 -9.56 10.39 -17.80
C ARG A 116 -9.00 10.48 -16.37
N GLN A 117 -8.01 11.32 -16.18
CA GLN A 117 -7.39 11.58 -14.86
C GLN A 117 -8.40 12.13 -13.85
N ASP A 118 -9.50 12.73 -14.32
CA ASP A 118 -10.65 13.15 -13.50
C ASP A 118 -11.16 12.01 -12.58
N LEU A 119 -11.13 10.76 -13.03
CA LEU A 119 -11.55 9.60 -12.23
C LEU A 119 -10.64 9.30 -11.04
N MET A 120 -9.40 9.75 -11.09
CA MET A 120 -8.43 9.51 -10.01
C MET A 120 -8.62 10.47 -8.83
N CYS A 121 -9.06 11.71 -9.11
CA CYS A 121 -8.98 12.84 -8.18
C CYS A 121 -9.58 12.54 -6.81
N GLU A 122 -10.83 12.14 -6.75
CA GLU A 122 -11.55 11.95 -5.48
C GLU A 122 -10.94 10.79 -4.67
N GLY A 123 -10.71 9.63 -5.31
CA GLY A 123 -10.12 8.47 -4.65
C GLY A 123 -8.70 8.74 -4.16
N LEU A 124 -7.90 9.45 -4.96
CA LEU A 124 -6.53 9.80 -4.60
C LEU A 124 -6.50 10.77 -3.42
N LYS A 125 -7.36 11.80 -3.43
CA LYS A 125 -7.51 12.75 -2.32
C LYS A 125 -7.86 12.03 -1.00
N GLN A 126 -8.85 11.14 -1.02
CA GLN A 126 -9.25 10.36 0.15
C GLN A 126 -8.13 9.43 0.63
N SER A 127 -7.43 8.78 -0.29
CA SER A 127 -6.33 7.89 0.02
C SER A 127 -5.11 8.63 0.57
N CYS A 128 -4.75 9.79 0.00
CA CYS A 128 -3.69 10.63 0.55
C CYS A 128 -4.01 11.09 1.97
N ALA A 129 -5.23 11.55 2.24
CA ALA A 129 -5.65 11.95 3.58
C ALA A 129 -5.52 10.80 4.59
N TYR A 130 -5.88 9.56 4.18
CA TYR A 130 -5.70 8.38 5.02
C TYR A 130 -4.22 8.06 5.28
N ILE A 131 -3.37 8.12 4.26
CA ILE A 131 -1.92 7.90 4.41
C ILE A 131 -1.30 9.00 5.27
N HIS A 132 -1.67 10.27 5.09
CA HIS A 132 -1.22 11.37 5.93
C HIS A 132 -1.58 11.15 7.41
N PHE A 133 -2.79 10.71 7.69
CA PHE A 133 -3.20 10.37 9.05
C PHE A 133 -2.32 9.27 9.65
N LEU A 134 -2.00 8.22 8.89
CA LEU A 134 -1.12 7.15 9.37
C LEU A 134 0.31 7.66 9.58
N LEU A 135 0.84 8.48 8.66
CA LEU A 135 2.16 9.10 8.79
C LEU A 135 2.23 9.96 10.05
N GLN A 136 1.31 10.89 10.23
CA GLN A 136 1.28 11.81 11.37
C GLN A 136 1.26 11.03 12.70
N ARG A 137 0.39 10.04 12.81
CA ARG A 137 0.27 9.20 14.00
C ARG A 137 1.57 8.47 14.35
N GLU A 138 2.25 7.91 13.36
CA GLU A 138 3.48 7.17 13.61
C GLU A 138 4.68 8.11 13.83
N ILE A 139 4.69 9.28 13.20
CA ILE A 139 5.69 10.33 13.45
C ILE A 139 5.63 10.80 14.91
N GLU A 140 4.44 10.99 15.47
CA GLU A 140 4.25 11.35 16.88
C GLU A 140 4.79 10.29 17.85
N ILE A 141 4.84 9.01 17.43
CA ILE A 141 5.30 7.89 18.28
C ILE A 141 6.81 7.69 18.20
N VAL A 142 7.40 7.69 17.01
CA VAL A 142 8.80 7.31 16.80
C VAL A 142 9.67 8.44 16.24
N GLY A 143 9.10 9.57 15.91
CA GLY A 143 9.76 10.69 15.22
C GLY A 143 9.83 10.50 13.70
N ALA A 144 9.79 11.60 12.97
CA ALA A 144 9.67 11.60 11.51
C ALA A 144 10.80 10.84 10.81
N ARG A 145 12.05 10.97 11.26
CA ARG A 145 13.21 10.28 10.68
C ARG A 145 13.18 8.76 10.80
N ASN A 146 12.21 8.21 11.52
CA ASN A 146 12.03 6.78 11.74
C ASN A 146 10.78 6.21 11.08
N VAL A 147 10.07 6.99 10.26
CA VAL A 147 8.88 6.55 9.52
C VAL A 147 9.20 6.46 8.04
N LEU A 148 8.93 5.30 7.45
CA LEU A 148 9.15 5.02 6.03
C LEU A 148 7.82 4.65 5.36
N LEU A 149 7.59 5.21 4.19
CA LEU A 149 6.45 4.87 3.34
C LEU A 149 6.92 3.95 2.21
N TRP A 150 6.23 2.83 2.00
CA TRP A 150 6.57 1.87 0.96
C TRP A 150 5.33 1.52 0.15
N GLY A 151 5.36 1.73 -1.16
CA GLY A 151 4.24 1.47 -2.05
C GLY A 151 4.58 0.54 -3.20
N MET A 152 3.63 -0.33 -3.56
CA MET A 152 3.72 -1.19 -4.73
C MET A 152 2.62 -0.84 -5.75
N SER A 153 2.99 -0.69 -7.03
CA SER A 153 2.06 -0.44 -8.14
C SER A 153 1.16 0.77 -7.84
N GLN A 154 -0.16 0.62 -7.79
CA GLN A 154 -1.08 1.69 -7.41
C GLN A 154 -0.80 2.23 -6.00
N GLY A 155 -0.32 1.39 -5.07
CA GLY A 155 0.13 1.83 -3.75
C GLY A 155 1.38 2.73 -3.83
N CYS A 156 2.28 2.49 -4.79
CA CYS A 156 3.40 3.40 -5.06
C CYS A 156 2.89 4.74 -5.60
N ALA A 157 1.99 4.73 -6.57
CA ALA A 157 1.40 5.95 -7.11
C ALA A 157 0.70 6.79 -6.03
N THR A 158 -0.04 6.12 -5.13
CA THR A 158 -0.67 6.78 -3.97
C THR A 158 0.37 7.33 -3.00
N GLY A 159 1.42 6.57 -2.71
CA GLY A 159 2.51 7.01 -1.83
C GLY A 159 3.23 8.24 -2.37
N LEU A 160 3.54 8.27 -3.66
CA LEU A 160 4.16 9.44 -4.31
C LEU A 160 3.24 10.67 -4.26
N ALA A 161 1.94 10.51 -4.54
CA ALA A 161 0.99 11.59 -4.41
C ALA A 161 0.86 12.08 -2.96
N ALA A 162 0.86 11.16 -1.98
CA ALA A 162 0.84 11.51 -0.57
C ALA A 162 2.09 12.31 -0.15
N VAL A 163 3.27 11.97 -0.68
CA VAL A 163 4.51 12.73 -0.41
C VAL A 163 4.44 14.14 -1.00
N LEU A 164 4.00 14.29 -2.24
CA LEU A 164 3.89 15.59 -2.90
C LEU A 164 2.87 16.53 -2.26
N THR A 165 1.90 15.96 -1.55
CA THR A 165 0.84 16.71 -0.84
C THR A 165 1.02 16.71 0.67
N TRP A 166 2.17 16.22 1.17
CA TRP A 166 2.50 16.22 2.58
C TRP A 166 3.00 17.59 3.01
N ASP A 167 2.36 18.18 4.02
CA ASP A 167 2.69 19.48 4.60
C ASP A 167 3.27 19.38 6.02
N GLY A 168 3.46 18.15 6.52
CA GLY A 168 4.04 17.89 7.84
C GLY A 168 5.56 17.84 7.85
N GLU A 169 6.13 17.39 8.97
CA GLU A 169 7.58 17.23 9.13
C GLU A 169 8.13 16.22 8.09
N PRO A 170 9.29 16.52 7.46
CA PRO A 170 9.93 15.59 6.53
C PRO A 170 10.27 14.25 7.20
N PHE A 171 9.74 13.15 6.66
CA PHE A 171 9.97 11.81 7.20
C PHE A 171 11.11 11.06 6.50
N ALA A 172 11.47 9.85 6.97
CA ALA A 172 12.68 9.13 6.56
C ALA A 172 12.81 8.91 5.06
N GLY A 173 11.71 8.59 4.37
CA GLY A 173 11.75 8.39 2.93
C GLY A 173 10.63 7.53 2.37
N VAL A 174 10.73 7.28 1.07
CA VAL A 174 9.77 6.50 0.29
C VAL A 174 10.46 5.40 -0.49
N VAL A 175 9.89 4.20 -0.45
CA VAL A 175 10.25 3.10 -1.35
C VAL A 175 9.11 2.91 -2.35
N GLY A 176 9.38 3.17 -3.62
CA GLY A 176 8.42 2.99 -4.71
C GLY A 176 8.77 1.77 -5.56
N MET A 177 7.80 0.88 -5.76
CA MET A 177 7.97 -0.32 -6.59
C MET A 177 6.90 -0.39 -7.67
N CYS A 178 7.34 -0.48 -8.95
CA CYS A 178 6.47 -0.71 -10.10
C CYS A 178 5.30 0.29 -10.20
N GLY A 179 5.50 1.54 -9.79
CA GLY A 179 4.49 2.59 -9.79
C GLY A 179 4.74 3.68 -10.80
N TRP A 180 3.96 4.73 -10.70
CA TRP A 180 4.06 5.94 -11.53
C TRP A 180 3.65 7.15 -10.70
N LEU A 181 3.98 8.35 -11.17
CA LEU A 181 3.52 9.58 -10.56
C LEU A 181 2.15 9.97 -11.15
N PRO A 182 1.06 9.97 -10.36
CA PRO A 182 -0.22 10.51 -10.81
C PRO A 182 -0.07 11.98 -11.22
N PHE A 183 -0.69 12.36 -12.33
CA PHE A 183 -0.59 13.72 -12.89
C PHE A 183 0.84 14.18 -13.22
N GLY A 184 1.77 13.24 -13.53
CA GLY A 184 3.19 13.55 -13.78
C GLY A 184 3.40 14.66 -14.81
N ASN A 185 2.68 14.63 -15.93
CA ASN A 185 2.78 15.68 -16.96
C ASN A 185 2.43 17.07 -16.41
N SER A 186 1.38 17.17 -15.61
CA SER A 186 0.98 18.45 -14.98
C SER A 186 2.01 18.92 -13.95
N VAL A 187 2.66 18.00 -13.23
CA VAL A 187 3.77 18.32 -12.32
C VAL A 187 4.98 18.81 -13.10
N GLU A 188 5.32 18.15 -14.19
CA GLU A 188 6.42 18.57 -15.09
C GLU A 188 6.17 19.96 -15.69
N GLU A 189 4.95 20.24 -16.14
CA GLU A 189 4.55 21.57 -16.63
C GLU A 189 4.69 22.65 -15.57
N MET A 190 4.28 22.37 -14.32
CA MET A 190 4.40 23.31 -13.20
C MET A 190 5.87 23.59 -12.84
N VAL A 191 6.72 22.57 -12.86
CA VAL A 191 8.15 22.69 -12.52
C VAL A 191 8.96 23.26 -13.70
N GLY A 192 8.66 22.82 -14.92
CA GLY A 192 9.37 23.27 -16.13
C GLY A 192 8.97 24.67 -16.61
N GLY A 193 7.75 25.15 -16.27
CA GLY A 193 7.30 26.51 -16.58
C GLY A 193 7.85 27.59 -15.65
N GLY A 194 8.44 27.20 -14.52
CA GLY A 194 9.22 28.08 -13.66
C GLY A 194 10.68 28.11 -14.14
N GLY A 195 10.97 28.94 -15.14
CA GLY A 195 12.36 29.19 -15.51
C GLY A 195 13.15 29.61 -14.27
N TRP A 196 14.08 28.76 -13.85
CA TRP A 196 15.12 29.14 -12.92
C TRP A 196 15.96 30.18 -13.66
N GLY A 197 15.65 31.48 -13.42
CA GLY A 197 16.46 32.58 -13.93
C GLY A 197 17.89 32.38 -13.47
N GLU A 198 18.81 32.47 -14.46
CA GLU A 198 20.25 32.49 -14.28
C GLU A 198 20.69 33.58 -13.30
#